data_cc9f45ce8f948733b4226fc04d7913d8
#
_entry.id   cc9f45ce8f948733b4226fc04d7913d8
#
_cell.length_a   1.000
_cell.length_b   1.000
_cell.length_c   1.000
_cell.angle_alpha   90.00
_cell.angle_beta   90.00
_cell.angle_gamma   90.00
#
_symmetry.space_group_name_H-M   'P 1'
#
loop_
_entity.id
_entity.type
_entity.pdbx_description
1 polymer ?
#
loop_
_entity_poly.entity_id
_entity_poly.type
_entity_poly.pdbx_seq_one_letter_code
_entity_poly.pdbx_strand_id
1 'polypeptide(L)'
;HTQVLACARAFVNIGFQQGDRFAIWAPNSTNWQIATLGGQAVGCVLVPLNTRYKGVEAQDILLRSGAKGIFFCKSFLDTDYSSMLDGLDLPNLEHRIDIDALDKWIDTSDGDIEARIANVCGDTLADVLYTSGTTGMPKGVMCTHEQNIRVFETWSAGVTLNESDNYLIINPYFHSFGYKAGWLAALIRGATAYPMQTFDLDKSLSLIQEAKISFLPGAPTIFQTLLNHPDRASFDTTSLRCAVTGAASVPVQLVKDMKHILGFEEVYTAYGLTE
;
A
#
# COMPACT_ATOMS: atom_id res chain seq x y z
N HIS A 1 8.00 -13.46 6.73
CA HIS A 1 7.06 -14.45 7.25
C HIS A 1 7.04 -14.44 8.79
N THR A 2 8.19 -14.63 9.48
CA THR A 2 8.24 -14.66 10.96
C THR A 2 7.60 -13.44 11.63
N GLN A 3 7.91 -12.24 11.16
CA GLN A 3 7.32 -11.00 11.68
C GLN A 3 5.79 -10.91 11.44
N VAL A 4 5.30 -11.43 10.32
CA VAL A 4 3.86 -11.49 10.03
C VAL A 4 3.14 -12.40 11.02
N LEU A 5 3.69 -13.59 11.31
CA LEU A 5 3.10 -14.49 12.29
C LEU A 5 3.16 -13.93 13.71
N ALA A 6 4.26 -13.25 14.07
CA ALA A 6 4.35 -12.57 15.35
C ALA A 6 3.32 -11.43 15.47
N CYS A 7 3.13 -10.66 14.40
CA CYS A 7 2.10 -9.63 14.32
C CYS A 7 0.68 -10.22 14.44
N ALA A 8 0.42 -11.36 13.78
CA ALA A 8 -0.84 -12.08 13.88
C ALA A 8 -1.16 -12.51 15.32
N ARG A 9 -0.16 -13.03 16.06
CA ARG A 9 -0.29 -13.34 17.50
C ARG A 9 -0.62 -12.11 18.33
N ALA A 10 0.06 -10.99 18.05
CA ALA A 10 -0.19 -9.75 18.77
C ALA A 10 -1.64 -9.26 18.58
N PHE A 11 -2.21 -9.36 17.37
CA PHE A 11 -3.64 -9.07 17.14
C PHE A 11 -4.55 -9.95 18.00
N VAL A 12 -4.29 -11.26 18.05
CA VAL A 12 -5.09 -12.19 18.85
C VAL A 12 -4.98 -11.88 20.35
N ASN A 13 -3.77 -11.60 20.83
CA ASN A 13 -3.51 -11.37 22.25
C ASN A 13 -4.17 -10.09 22.79
N ILE A 14 -4.34 -9.07 21.96
CA ILE A 14 -5.09 -7.85 22.34
C ILE A 14 -6.59 -7.96 22.08
N GLY A 15 -7.09 -9.17 21.73
CA GLY A 15 -8.50 -9.47 21.68
C GLY A 15 -9.19 -9.20 20.34
N PHE A 16 -8.46 -9.02 19.24
CA PHE A 16 -9.07 -8.93 17.91
C PHE A 16 -9.73 -10.26 17.52
N GLN A 17 -10.91 -10.18 16.93
CA GLN A 17 -11.66 -11.30 16.40
C GLN A 17 -11.72 -11.24 14.87
N GLN A 18 -12.07 -12.36 14.24
CA GLN A 18 -12.34 -12.41 12.80
C GLN A 18 -13.45 -11.41 12.45
N GLY A 19 -13.23 -10.60 11.43
CA GLY A 19 -14.13 -9.53 11.01
C GLY A 19 -13.93 -8.19 11.74
N ASP A 20 -13.12 -8.12 12.82
CA ASP A 20 -12.77 -6.85 13.42
C ASP A 20 -11.95 -6.01 12.44
N ARG A 21 -12.24 -4.70 12.38
CA ARG A 21 -11.54 -3.77 11.49
C ARG A 21 -10.39 -3.11 12.24
N PHE A 22 -9.27 -3.00 11.54
CA PHE A 22 -8.14 -2.19 11.97
C PHE A 22 -7.76 -1.18 10.88
N ALA A 23 -7.46 0.03 11.29
CA ALA A 23 -7.03 1.07 10.38
C ALA A 23 -5.51 1.17 10.32
N ILE A 24 -4.98 1.63 9.19
CA ILE A 24 -3.58 2.08 9.08
C ILE A 24 -3.55 3.50 8.56
N TRP A 25 -2.96 4.41 9.34
CA TRP A 25 -2.77 5.82 8.99
C TRP A 25 -1.29 6.18 9.01
N ALA A 26 -0.59 5.76 7.97
CA ALA A 26 0.85 5.88 7.86
C ALA A 26 1.32 5.87 6.39
N PRO A 27 2.51 6.40 6.07
CA PRO A 27 3.10 6.29 4.75
C PRO A 27 3.56 4.85 4.44
N ASN A 28 3.96 4.64 3.17
CA ASN A 28 4.49 3.37 2.69
C ASN A 28 5.68 2.89 3.54
N SER A 29 5.59 1.67 4.05
CA SER A 29 6.68 1.05 4.83
C SER A 29 6.54 -0.46 4.88
N THR A 30 7.61 -1.16 5.25
CA THR A 30 7.56 -2.60 5.53
C THR A 30 6.65 -2.91 6.71
N ASN A 31 6.62 -2.04 7.74
CA ASN A 31 5.74 -2.21 8.91
C ASN A 31 4.26 -2.14 8.51
N TRP A 32 3.92 -1.32 7.53
CA TRP A 32 2.58 -1.25 6.95
C TRP A 32 2.16 -2.61 6.35
N GLN A 33 3.07 -3.26 5.60
CA GLN A 33 2.84 -4.58 5.01
C GLN A 33 2.72 -5.67 6.09
N ILE A 34 3.61 -5.65 7.10
CA ILE A 34 3.60 -6.62 8.21
C ILE A 34 2.30 -6.50 9.01
N ALA A 35 1.87 -5.28 9.36
CA ALA A 35 0.63 -5.04 10.09
C ALA A 35 -0.59 -5.53 9.29
N THR A 36 -0.62 -5.24 7.98
CA THR A 36 -1.69 -5.70 7.09
C THR A 36 -1.76 -7.22 7.03
N LEU A 37 -0.66 -7.87 6.68
CA LEU A 37 -0.61 -9.32 6.54
C LEU A 37 -0.85 -10.03 7.87
N GLY A 38 -0.34 -9.50 8.99
CA GLY A 38 -0.57 -10.05 10.33
C GLY A 38 -2.03 -10.01 10.74
N GLY A 39 -2.70 -8.88 10.56
CA GLY A 39 -4.13 -8.74 10.84
C GLY A 39 -4.98 -9.62 9.93
N GLN A 40 -4.71 -9.59 8.62
CA GLN A 40 -5.45 -10.40 7.64
C GLN A 40 -5.25 -11.91 7.84
N ALA A 41 -4.08 -12.35 8.30
CA ALA A 41 -3.83 -13.77 8.57
C ALA A 41 -4.76 -14.36 9.64
N VAL A 42 -5.26 -13.54 10.57
CA VAL A 42 -6.21 -13.95 11.62
C VAL A 42 -7.65 -13.47 11.35
N GLY A 43 -7.92 -13.05 10.11
CA GLY A 43 -9.25 -12.69 9.63
C GLY A 43 -9.70 -11.26 9.99
N CYS A 44 -8.80 -10.39 10.42
CA CYS A 44 -9.11 -8.97 10.60
C CYS A 44 -9.16 -8.24 9.26
N VAL A 45 -9.91 -7.15 9.22
CA VAL A 45 -10.20 -6.38 8.00
C VAL A 45 -9.44 -5.08 7.99
N LEU A 46 -8.63 -4.84 6.97
CA LEU A 46 -7.86 -3.61 6.81
C LEU A 46 -8.75 -2.43 6.38
N VAL A 47 -8.55 -1.28 7.01
CA VAL A 47 -9.12 0.01 6.61
C VAL A 47 -7.99 1.03 6.46
N PRO A 48 -7.42 1.22 5.26
CA PRO A 48 -6.34 2.17 5.07
C PRO A 48 -6.87 3.60 5.03
N LEU A 49 -6.19 4.52 5.72
CA LEU A 49 -6.50 5.94 5.74
C LEU A 49 -5.51 6.73 4.88
N ASN A 50 -6.04 7.67 4.11
CA ASN A 50 -5.23 8.59 3.33
C ASN A 50 -4.37 9.46 4.27
N THR A 51 -3.07 9.48 4.05
CA THR A 51 -2.12 10.29 4.84
C THR A 51 -2.34 11.80 4.72
N ARG A 52 -3.16 12.25 3.78
CA ARG A 52 -3.55 13.67 3.64
C ARG A 52 -4.80 14.04 4.42
N TYR A 53 -5.50 13.08 4.99
CA TYR A 53 -6.69 13.35 5.80
C TYR A 53 -6.31 14.14 7.04
N LYS A 54 -7.22 15.04 7.44
CA LYS A 54 -7.20 15.71 8.74
C LYS A 54 -8.04 14.91 9.74
N GLY A 55 -7.97 15.28 11.00
CA GLY A 55 -8.65 14.55 12.07
C GLY A 55 -10.13 14.25 11.79
N VAL A 56 -10.89 15.23 11.28
CA VAL A 56 -12.34 15.07 10.99
C VAL A 56 -12.60 14.01 9.90
N GLU A 57 -11.79 13.98 8.84
CA GLU A 57 -11.94 12.99 7.78
C GLU A 57 -11.55 11.59 8.25
N ALA A 58 -10.49 11.50 9.05
CA ALA A 58 -10.08 10.24 9.67
C ALA A 58 -11.16 9.74 10.65
N GLN A 59 -11.75 10.62 11.46
CA GLN A 59 -12.82 10.30 12.40
C GLN A 59 -14.05 9.71 11.68
N ASP A 60 -14.49 10.33 10.57
CA ASP A 60 -15.63 9.83 9.79
C ASP A 60 -15.42 8.38 9.36
N ILE A 61 -14.23 8.08 8.80
CA ILE A 61 -13.92 6.72 8.34
C ILE A 61 -13.79 5.74 9.52
N LEU A 62 -13.12 6.12 10.60
CA LEU A 62 -12.96 5.26 11.78
C LEU A 62 -14.30 4.93 12.43
N LEU A 63 -15.21 5.90 12.54
CA LEU A 63 -16.56 5.67 13.06
C LEU A 63 -17.39 4.78 12.14
N ARG A 64 -17.42 5.07 10.84
CA ARG A 64 -18.22 4.32 9.87
C ARG A 64 -17.71 2.91 9.64
N SER A 65 -16.41 2.70 9.66
CA SER A 65 -15.83 1.36 9.59
C SER A 65 -15.98 0.59 10.90
N GLY A 66 -16.19 1.28 12.01
CA GLY A 66 -16.16 0.68 13.35
C GLY A 66 -14.80 0.08 13.66
N ALA A 67 -13.72 0.75 13.27
CA ALA A 67 -12.37 0.27 13.51
C ALA A 67 -12.10 0.13 15.01
N LYS A 68 -11.66 -1.07 15.42
CA LYS A 68 -11.32 -1.41 16.79
C LYS A 68 -9.90 -0.97 17.16
N GLY A 69 -9.00 -0.89 16.19
CA GLY A 69 -7.65 -0.41 16.40
C GLY A 69 -7.13 0.38 15.21
N ILE A 70 -6.11 1.19 15.47
CA ILE A 70 -5.40 1.96 14.46
C ILE A 70 -3.89 1.84 14.64
N PHE A 71 -3.20 1.55 13.54
CA PHE A 71 -1.76 1.69 13.40
C PHE A 71 -1.49 3.04 12.77
N PHE A 72 -0.68 3.87 13.38
CA PHE A 72 -0.40 5.21 12.87
C PHE A 72 1.06 5.59 13.07
N CYS A 73 1.62 6.40 12.18
CA CYS A 73 2.88 7.09 12.44
C CYS A 73 2.62 8.33 13.29
N LYS A 74 3.54 8.69 14.19
CA LYS A 74 3.35 9.87 15.04
C LYS A 74 3.31 11.15 14.24
N SER A 75 4.20 11.27 13.26
CA SER A 75 4.27 12.44 12.38
C SER A 75 4.74 12.05 10.98
N PHE A 76 4.24 12.78 9.98
CA PHE A 76 4.65 12.63 8.59
C PHE A 76 4.32 13.91 7.79
N LEU A 77 5.28 14.45 7.01
CA LEU A 77 5.12 15.69 6.23
C LEU A 77 4.51 16.83 7.06
N ASP A 78 5.17 17.18 8.18
CA ASP A 78 4.76 18.25 9.10
C ASP A 78 3.35 18.08 9.70
N THR A 79 2.78 16.88 9.62
CA THR A 79 1.48 16.55 10.20
C THR A 79 1.68 15.69 11.45
N ASP A 80 1.17 16.14 12.59
CA ASP A 80 1.17 15.39 13.85
C ASP A 80 -0.13 14.57 13.97
N TYR A 81 -0.05 13.27 13.64
CA TYR A 81 -1.20 12.36 13.70
C TYR A 81 -1.60 12.02 15.14
N SER A 82 -0.63 12.02 16.08
CA SER A 82 -0.92 11.75 17.48
C SER A 82 -1.87 12.80 18.05
N SER A 83 -1.52 14.08 17.89
CA SER A 83 -2.36 15.18 18.35
C SER A 83 -3.73 15.21 17.67
N MET A 84 -3.79 14.85 16.38
CA MET A 84 -5.08 14.74 15.70
C MET A 84 -5.96 13.64 16.30
N LEU A 85 -5.39 12.46 16.57
CA LEU A 85 -6.13 11.33 17.16
C LEU A 85 -6.60 11.62 18.59
N ASP A 86 -5.80 12.33 19.40
CA ASP A 86 -6.15 12.65 20.78
C ASP A 86 -7.38 13.55 20.88
N GLY A 87 -7.63 14.38 19.87
CA GLY A 87 -8.80 15.27 19.82
C GLY A 87 -10.08 14.63 19.28
N LEU A 88 -10.07 13.33 18.90
CA LEU A 88 -11.21 12.67 18.28
C LEU A 88 -12.04 11.85 19.27
N ASP A 89 -13.37 11.95 19.15
CA ASP A 89 -14.30 11.04 19.82
C ASP A 89 -14.46 9.74 18.98
N LEU A 90 -13.86 8.64 19.45
CA LEU A 90 -13.77 7.36 18.78
C LEU A 90 -14.15 6.21 19.74
N PRO A 91 -15.44 6.06 20.07
CA PRO A 91 -15.89 5.13 21.11
C PRO A 91 -15.58 3.66 20.84
N ASN A 92 -15.39 3.27 19.57
CA ASN A 92 -15.06 1.89 19.18
C ASN A 92 -13.56 1.62 19.10
N LEU A 93 -12.71 2.66 19.17
CA LEU A 93 -11.27 2.53 19.02
C LEU A 93 -10.61 2.15 20.35
N GLU A 94 -10.33 0.86 20.54
CA GLU A 94 -9.73 0.31 21.76
C GLU A 94 -8.19 0.40 21.75
N HIS A 95 -7.57 0.33 20.56
CA HIS A 95 -6.13 0.21 20.41
C HIS A 95 -5.54 1.27 19.49
N ARG A 96 -4.48 1.95 19.96
CA ARG A 96 -3.67 2.92 19.20
C ARG A 96 -2.23 2.44 19.20
N ILE A 97 -1.72 2.02 18.05
CA ILE A 97 -0.43 1.37 17.88
C ILE A 97 0.49 2.26 17.04
N ASP A 98 1.65 2.62 17.58
CA ASP A 98 2.71 3.31 16.85
C ASP A 98 3.32 2.34 15.83
N ILE A 99 3.07 2.57 14.53
CA ILE A 99 3.56 1.69 13.47
C ILE A 99 5.08 1.74 13.31
N ASP A 100 5.71 2.85 13.70
CA ASP A 100 7.17 2.99 13.64
C ASP A 100 7.87 2.18 14.74
N ALA A 101 7.12 1.81 15.78
CA ALA A 101 7.56 0.94 16.87
C ALA A 101 6.93 -0.47 16.81
N LEU A 102 6.55 -0.93 15.61
CA LEU A 102 5.86 -2.20 15.41
C LEU A 102 6.66 -3.38 15.97
N ASP A 103 7.99 -3.35 15.87
CA ASP A 103 8.90 -4.35 16.42
C ASP A 103 8.72 -4.56 17.92
N LYS A 104 8.39 -3.51 18.68
CA LYS A 104 8.13 -3.55 20.12
C LYS A 104 6.73 -4.05 20.43
N TRP A 105 5.80 -3.86 19.53
CA TRP A 105 4.41 -4.30 19.69
C TRP A 105 4.20 -5.75 19.28
N ILE A 106 5.00 -6.29 18.33
CA ILE A 106 4.92 -7.66 17.85
C ILE A 106 5.15 -8.62 19.02
N ASP A 107 4.18 -9.50 19.24
CA ASP A 107 4.29 -10.56 20.22
C ASP A 107 5.15 -11.72 19.67
N THR A 108 6.21 -12.04 20.41
CA THR A 108 7.12 -13.16 20.11
C THR A 108 6.75 -14.43 20.87
N SER A 109 5.70 -14.44 21.68
CA SER A 109 5.25 -15.61 22.41
C SER A 109 4.75 -16.74 21.48
N ASP A 110 4.78 -17.97 21.96
CA ASP A 110 4.35 -19.17 21.23
C ASP A 110 2.82 -19.38 21.26
N GLY A 111 2.05 -18.31 21.13
CA GLY A 111 0.59 -18.42 21.04
C GLY A 111 0.14 -19.17 19.79
N ASP A 112 -0.77 -20.13 19.95
CA ASP A 112 -1.36 -20.87 18.84
C ASP A 112 -2.35 -20.00 18.06
N ILE A 113 -1.97 -19.65 16.82
CA ILE A 113 -2.81 -18.93 15.87
C ILE A 113 -3.24 -19.80 14.68
N GLU A 114 -2.83 -21.07 14.64
CA GLU A 114 -3.07 -21.96 13.49
C GLU A 114 -4.57 -22.15 13.22
N ALA A 115 -5.36 -22.36 14.27
CA ALA A 115 -6.81 -22.48 14.13
C ALA A 115 -7.47 -21.20 13.59
N ARG A 116 -6.94 -20.03 13.96
CA ARG A 116 -7.44 -18.74 13.45
C ARG A 116 -7.08 -18.56 11.98
N ILE A 117 -5.84 -18.88 11.59
CA ILE A 117 -5.38 -18.83 10.20
C ILE A 117 -6.17 -19.82 9.34
N ALA A 118 -6.40 -21.03 9.82
CA ALA A 118 -7.16 -22.06 9.10
C ALA A 118 -8.63 -21.67 8.83
N ASN A 119 -9.20 -20.79 9.64
CA ASN A 119 -10.57 -20.28 9.45
C ASN A 119 -10.66 -19.14 8.42
N VAL A 120 -9.54 -18.58 7.98
CA VAL A 120 -9.52 -17.54 6.93
C VAL A 120 -9.61 -18.23 5.56
N CYS A 121 -10.61 -17.87 4.79
CA CYS A 121 -10.84 -18.43 3.46
C CYS A 121 -10.92 -17.33 2.40
N GLY A 122 -11.05 -17.70 1.13
CA GLY A 122 -11.15 -16.77 0.01
C GLY A 122 -12.27 -15.75 0.15
N ASP A 123 -13.42 -16.16 0.70
CA ASP A 123 -14.58 -15.29 0.92
C ASP A 123 -14.48 -14.41 2.17
N THR A 124 -13.45 -14.59 3.01
CA THR A 124 -13.21 -13.71 4.15
C THR A 124 -12.91 -12.30 3.66
N LEU A 125 -13.57 -11.29 4.26
CA LEU A 125 -13.34 -9.88 3.95
C LEU A 125 -11.90 -9.50 4.29
N ALA A 126 -11.17 -8.96 3.34
CA ALA A 126 -9.75 -8.60 3.49
C ALA A 126 -9.56 -7.12 3.81
N ASP A 127 -10.30 -6.27 3.12
CA ASP A 127 -10.15 -4.81 3.26
C ASP A 127 -11.43 -4.03 2.92
N VAL A 128 -11.48 -2.78 3.41
CA VAL A 128 -12.47 -1.76 3.06
C VAL A 128 -11.73 -0.48 2.67
N LEU A 129 -11.63 -0.22 1.38
CA LEU A 129 -11.00 1.00 0.86
C LEU A 129 -12.05 2.11 0.67
N TYR A 130 -11.84 3.24 1.34
CA TYR A 130 -12.72 4.40 1.18
C TYR A 130 -12.31 5.25 -0.02
N THR A 131 -13.25 5.42 -0.98
CA THR A 131 -13.04 6.23 -2.17
C THR A 131 -13.81 7.54 -2.07
N SER A 132 -13.26 8.62 -2.62
CA SER A 132 -13.97 9.90 -2.78
C SER A 132 -15.06 9.69 -3.82
N GLY A 133 -16.28 9.36 -3.36
CA GLY A 133 -17.44 9.20 -4.23
C GLY A 133 -17.80 10.50 -4.93
N THR A 134 -18.35 10.41 -6.13
CA THR A 134 -18.90 11.55 -6.90
C THR A 134 -20.05 12.27 -6.19
N THR A 135 -20.57 11.71 -5.10
CA THR A 135 -21.73 12.19 -4.34
C THR A 135 -21.39 12.83 -2.99
N GLY A 136 -20.13 13.14 -2.73
CA GLY A 136 -19.67 13.91 -1.55
C GLY A 136 -19.17 13.08 -0.37
N MET A 137 -19.83 11.99 0.01
CA MET A 137 -19.38 11.12 1.13
C MET A 137 -18.55 9.94 0.61
N PRO A 138 -17.36 9.67 1.17
CA PRO A 138 -16.57 8.51 0.78
C PRO A 138 -17.35 7.20 0.93
N LYS A 139 -17.23 6.30 -0.03
CA LYS A 139 -17.83 4.95 0.01
C LYS A 139 -16.77 3.93 0.36
N GLY A 140 -17.09 3.00 1.25
CA GLY A 140 -16.22 1.88 1.59
C GLY A 140 -16.39 0.73 0.61
N VAL A 141 -15.39 0.49 -0.22
CA VAL A 141 -15.35 -0.65 -1.15
C VAL A 141 -14.81 -1.85 -0.41
N MET A 142 -15.62 -2.89 -0.28
CA MET A 142 -15.30 -4.14 0.42
C MET A 142 -14.76 -5.17 -0.56
N CYS A 143 -13.60 -5.74 -0.27
CA CYS A 143 -13.00 -6.80 -1.08
C CYS A 143 -12.62 -8.00 -0.21
N THR A 144 -12.89 -9.20 -0.72
CA THR A 144 -12.46 -10.45 -0.09
C THR A 144 -11.02 -10.80 -0.50
N HIS A 145 -10.42 -11.78 0.20
CA HIS A 145 -9.09 -12.26 -0.15
C HIS A 145 -9.05 -12.82 -1.58
N GLU A 146 -10.04 -13.62 -1.96
CA GLU A 146 -10.10 -14.21 -3.29
C GLU A 146 -10.20 -13.15 -4.38
N GLN A 147 -11.05 -12.14 -4.21
CA GLN A 147 -11.16 -11.03 -5.15
C GLN A 147 -9.83 -10.31 -5.35
N ASN A 148 -9.14 -9.99 -4.25
CA ASN A 148 -7.84 -9.32 -4.31
C ASN A 148 -6.79 -10.18 -5.02
N ILE A 149 -6.64 -11.44 -4.65
CA ILE A 149 -5.63 -12.33 -5.23
C ILE A 149 -5.93 -12.57 -6.71
N ARG A 150 -7.16 -12.91 -7.07
CA ARG A 150 -7.56 -13.22 -8.45
C ARG A 150 -7.33 -12.04 -9.39
N VAL A 151 -7.74 -10.84 -8.99
CA VAL A 151 -7.58 -9.63 -9.81
C VAL A 151 -6.10 -9.30 -10.00
N PHE A 152 -5.31 -9.31 -8.90
CA PHE A 152 -3.93 -8.85 -8.98
C PHE A 152 -2.94 -9.92 -9.44
N GLU A 153 -3.30 -11.19 -9.37
CA GLU A 153 -2.63 -12.25 -10.11
C GLU A 153 -2.79 -12.06 -11.63
N THR A 154 -4.01 -11.80 -12.11
CA THR A 154 -4.29 -11.53 -13.53
C THR A 154 -3.62 -10.24 -13.99
N TRP A 155 -3.74 -9.15 -13.20
CA TRP A 155 -3.11 -7.88 -13.52
C TRP A 155 -1.59 -8.01 -13.62
N SER A 156 -0.94 -8.63 -12.64
CA SER A 156 0.52 -8.76 -12.59
C SER A 156 1.06 -9.62 -13.75
N ALA A 157 0.31 -10.64 -14.16
CA ALA A 157 0.63 -11.41 -15.36
C ALA A 157 0.52 -10.56 -16.63
N GLY A 158 -0.56 -9.77 -16.73
CA GLY A 158 -0.82 -8.91 -17.89
C GLY A 158 0.22 -7.82 -18.12
N VAL A 159 0.84 -7.33 -17.04
CA VAL A 159 1.94 -6.35 -17.08
C VAL A 159 3.34 -6.98 -16.97
N THR A 160 3.43 -8.29 -17.14
CA THR A 160 4.69 -9.06 -17.17
C THR A 160 5.54 -8.96 -15.91
N LEU A 161 4.95 -8.60 -14.74
CA LEU A 161 5.66 -8.56 -13.45
C LEU A 161 6.10 -9.96 -13.04
N ASN A 162 7.35 -10.13 -12.63
CA ASN A 162 7.93 -11.42 -12.29
C ASN A 162 8.96 -11.33 -11.14
N GLU A 163 9.45 -12.47 -10.69
CA GLU A 163 10.34 -12.62 -9.52
C GLU A 163 11.71 -11.93 -9.65
N SER A 164 12.16 -11.66 -10.89
CA SER A 164 13.41 -10.96 -11.15
C SER A 164 13.28 -9.45 -11.08
N ASP A 165 12.04 -8.92 -10.97
CA ASP A 165 11.81 -7.48 -10.96
C ASP A 165 12.13 -6.85 -9.61
N ASN A 166 12.80 -5.70 -9.67
CA ASN A 166 12.93 -4.73 -8.60
C ASN A 166 11.87 -3.64 -8.80
N TYR A 167 10.83 -3.67 -7.98
CA TYR A 167 9.63 -2.86 -8.12
C TYR A 167 9.70 -1.62 -7.24
N LEU A 168 9.86 -0.43 -7.81
CA LEU A 168 9.78 0.84 -7.09
C LEU A 168 8.31 1.25 -6.90
N ILE A 169 7.83 1.25 -5.66
CA ILE A 169 6.45 1.58 -5.32
C ILE A 169 6.36 2.99 -4.77
N ILE A 170 6.01 3.93 -5.64
CA ILE A 170 5.81 5.36 -5.31
C ILE A 170 4.35 5.60 -4.89
N ASN A 171 3.42 4.84 -5.45
CA ASN A 171 1.99 5.02 -5.17
C ASN A 171 1.67 4.71 -3.70
N PRO A 172 0.83 5.54 -3.05
CA PRO A 172 0.51 5.34 -1.62
C PRO A 172 -0.20 4.01 -1.34
N TYR A 173 0.18 3.36 -0.24
CA TYR A 173 -0.41 2.09 0.19
C TYR A 173 -1.86 2.20 0.65
N PHE A 174 -2.33 3.39 1.02
CA PHE A 174 -3.75 3.59 1.31
C PHE A 174 -4.64 3.57 0.04
N HIS A 175 -4.05 3.58 -1.15
CA HIS A 175 -4.74 3.50 -2.44
C HIS A 175 -4.53 2.13 -3.09
N SER A 176 -5.56 1.62 -3.80
CA SER A 176 -5.49 0.31 -4.46
C SER A 176 -4.28 0.14 -5.38
N PHE A 177 -3.83 1.20 -6.05
CA PHE A 177 -2.67 1.16 -6.93
C PHE A 177 -1.34 0.93 -6.17
N GLY A 178 -1.19 1.47 -4.97
CA GLY A 178 0.01 1.23 -4.16
C GLY A 178 -0.08 -0.04 -3.31
N TYR A 179 -1.26 -0.39 -2.83
CA TYR A 179 -1.52 -1.59 -2.05
C TYR A 179 -1.61 -2.82 -2.96
N LYS A 180 -2.68 -2.88 -3.75
CA LYS A 180 -3.06 -4.11 -4.46
C LYS A 180 -2.23 -4.34 -5.72
N ALA A 181 -2.16 -3.35 -6.62
CA ALA A 181 -1.29 -3.39 -7.78
C ALA A 181 0.19 -3.16 -7.42
N GLY A 182 0.47 -2.59 -6.25
CA GLY A 182 1.81 -2.37 -5.73
C GLY A 182 2.37 -3.60 -5.01
N TRP A 183 2.48 -3.52 -3.67
CA TRP A 183 3.19 -4.54 -2.91
C TRP A 183 2.49 -5.91 -2.87
N LEU A 184 1.15 -5.97 -2.96
CA LEU A 184 0.45 -7.26 -3.02
C LEU A 184 0.79 -7.99 -4.33
N ALA A 185 0.77 -7.30 -5.46
CA ALA A 185 1.16 -7.89 -6.74
C ALA A 185 2.65 -8.30 -6.76
N ALA A 186 3.53 -7.48 -6.17
CA ALA A 186 4.94 -7.84 -5.99
C ALA A 186 5.09 -9.12 -5.16
N LEU A 187 4.35 -9.24 -4.05
CA LEU A 187 4.35 -10.44 -3.21
C LEU A 187 3.85 -11.68 -3.97
N ILE A 188 2.75 -11.56 -4.72
CA ILE A 188 2.19 -12.66 -5.53
C ILE A 188 3.21 -13.17 -6.55
N ARG A 189 4.02 -12.29 -7.14
CA ARG A 189 5.02 -12.65 -8.17
C ARG A 189 6.41 -12.95 -7.61
N GLY A 190 6.65 -12.72 -6.31
CA GLY A 190 7.98 -12.87 -5.72
C GLY A 190 8.95 -11.75 -6.07
N ALA A 191 8.46 -10.62 -6.62
CA ALA A 191 9.28 -9.46 -6.95
C ALA A 191 9.77 -8.74 -5.69
N THR A 192 10.92 -8.08 -5.80
CA THR A 192 11.47 -7.29 -4.68
C THR A 192 10.81 -5.90 -4.66
N ALA A 193 10.09 -5.57 -3.60
CA ALA A 193 9.41 -4.29 -3.44
C ALA A 193 10.31 -3.25 -2.76
N TYR A 194 10.42 -2.07 -3.37
CA TYR A 194 11.13 -0.89 -2.84
C TYR A 194 10.09 0.20 -2.54
N PRO A 195 9.54 0.29 -1.33
CA PRO A 195 8.57 1.31 -0.98
C PRO A 195 9.21 2.68 -0.83
N MET A 196 8.58 3.69 -1.42
CA MET A 196 8.92 5.09 -1.22
C MET A 196 7.79 5.78 -0.45
N GLN A 197 8.10 6.50 0.62
CA GLN A 197 7.10 7.16 1.47
C GLN A 197 6.39 8.30 0.74
N THR A 198 7.17 9.08 0.00
CA THR A 198 6.71 10.17 -0.89
C THR A 198 7.55 10.17 -2.14
N PHE A 199 6.98 10.65 -3.25
CA PHE A 199 7.77 10.87 -4.45
C PHE A 199 8.83 11.93 -4.21
N ASP A 200 10.08 11.56 -4.43
CA ASP A 200 11.25 12.41 -4.43
C ASP A 200 12.02 12.12 -5.72
N LEU A 201 12.27 13.14 -6.52
CA LEU A 201 12.81 12.99 -7.87
C LEU A 201 14.25 12.45 -7.85
N ASP A 202 15.13 13.10 -7.08
CA ASP A 202 16.54 12.73 -7.00
C ASP A 202 16.71 11.34 -6.38
N LYS A 203 15.98 11.07 -5.31
CA LYS A 203 15.98 9.77 -4.64
C LYS A 203 15.43 8.67 -5.55
N SER A 204 14.43 8.97 -6.39
CA SER A 204 13.88 8.00 -7.33
C SER A 204 14.93 7.62 -8.38
N LEU A 205 15.62 8.60 -8.98
CA LEU A 205 16.67 8.35 -9.97
C LEU A 205 17.87 7.62 -9.37
N SER A 206 18.31 8.01 -8.16
CA SER A 206 19.37 7.33 -7.44
C SER A 206 19.00 5.86 -7.16
N LEU A 207 17.78 5.61 -6.70
CA LEU A 207 17.30 4.27 -6.39
C LEU A 207 17.16 3.40 -7.66
N ILE A 208 16.73 3.99 -8.78
CA ILE A 208 16.68 3.29 -10.08
C ILE A 208 18.07 2.76 -10.43
N GLN A 209 19.10 3.60 -10.31
CA GLN A 209 20.47 3.22 -10.61
C GLN A 209 21.04 2.22 -9.62
N GLU A 210 20.92 2.48 -8.30
CA GLU A 210 21.56 1.73 -7.23
C GLU A 210 20.94 0.35 -7.02
N ALA A 211 19.59 0.32 -6.97
CA ALA A 211 18.82 -0.92 -6.76
C ALA A 211 18.45 -1.62 -8.06
N LYS A 212 18.90 -1.09 -9.23
CA LYS A 212 18.55 -1.64 -10.54
C LYS A 212 17.05 -1.86 -10.69
N ILE A 213 16.28 -0.82 -10.38
CA ILE A 213 14.82 -0.87 -10.53
C ILE A 213 14.46 -1.23 -11.97
N SER A 214 13.61 -2.22 -12.14
CA SER A 214 13.17 -2.72 -13.44
C SER A 214 11.68 -2.47 -13.70
N PHE A 215 10.89 -2.31 -12.64
CA PHE A 215 9.43 -2.15 -12.74
C PHE A 215 8.98 -0.90 -11.98
N LEU A 216 8.33 0.03 -12.69
CA LEU A 216 7.92 1.33 -12.15
C LEU A 216 6.51 1.72 -12.62
N PRO A 217 5.46 1.48 -11.84
CA PRO A 217 4.15 2.07 -12.06
C PRO A 217 4.03 3.47 -11.43
N GLY A 218 3.31 4.35 -12.13
CA GLY A 218 3.08 5.69 -11.62
C GLY A 218 2.10 6.50 -12.48
N ALA A 219 1.62 7.61 -11.92
CA ALA A 219 0.84 8.57 -12.70
C ALA A 219 1.69 9.20 -13.81
N PRO A 220 1.10 9.67 -14.92
CA PRO A 220 1.84 10.30 -16.01
C PRO A 220 2.78 11.43 -15.56
N THR A 221 2.40 12.17 -14.53
CA THR A 221 3.20 13.25 -13.95
C THR A 221 4.52 12.79 -13.36
N ILE A 222 4.59 11.57 -12.80
CA ILE A 222 5.83 10.99 -12.28
C ILE A 222 6.85 10.85 -13.41
N PHE A 223 6.44 10.27 -14.54
CA PHE A 223 7.31 10.08 -15.70
C PHE A 223 7.71 11.40 -16.35
N GLN A 224 6.78 12.36 -16.44
CA GLN A 224 7.09 13.71 -16.90
C GLN A 224 8.17 14.38 -16.03
N THR A 225 8.06 14.22 -14.71
CA THR A 225 9.04 14.81 -13.78
C THR A 225 10.40 14.11 -13.91
N LEU A 226 10.44 12.78 -14.04
CA LEU A 226 11.69 12.03 -14.29
C LEU A 226 12.35 12.45 -15.60
N LEU A 227 11.56 12.59 -16.68
CA LEU A 227 12.05 13.00 -18.00
C LEU A 227 12.63 14.42 -18.01
N ASN A 228 12.04 15.34 -17.22
CA ASN A 228 12.41 16.75 -17.17
C ASN A 228 13.51 17.06 -16.11
N HIS A 229 14.08 16.05 -15.47
CA HIS A 229 15.18 16.29 -14.54
C HIS A 229 16.38 16.88 -15.27
N PRO A 230 16.95 18.03 -14.81
CA PRO A 230 18.03 18.72 -15.52
C PRO A 230 19.26 17.84 -15.75
N ASP A 231 19.62 17.02 -14.74
CA ASP A 231 20.77 16.14 -14.78
C ASP A 231 20.39 14.68 -15.05
N ARG A 232 19.23 14.43 -15.66
CA ARG A 232 18.73 13.06 -15.91
C ARG A 232 19.77 12.16 -16.60
N ALA A 233 20.54 12.70 -17.53
CA ALA A 233 21.55 11.95 -18.28
C ALA A 233 22.73 11.46 -17.41
N SER A 234 22.87 11.95 -16.19
CA SER A 234 23.88 11.47 -15.24
C SER A 234 23.48 10.20 -14.49
N PHE A 235 22.19 9.80 -14.57
CA PHE A 235 21.69 8.60 -13.92
C PHE A 235 21.56 7.45 -14.92
N ASP A 236 22.01 6.27 -14.50
CA ASP A 236 21.82 5.03 -15.26
C ASP A 236 20.40 4.49 -15.05
N THR A 237 19.58 4.58 -16.10
CA THR A 237 18.20 4.08 -16.13
C THR A 237 18.05 2.81 -16.98
N THR A 238 19.13 2.19 -17.42
CA THR A 238 19.11 1.02 -18.33
C THR A 238 18.48 -0.24 -17.73
N SER A 239 18.26 -0.28 -16.42
CA SER A 239 17.55 -1.36 -15.74
C SER A 239 16.04 -1.29 -15.90
N LEU A 240 15.47 -0.14 -16.29
CA LEU A 240 14.03 0.05 -16.43
C LEU A 240 13.48 -0.80 -17.58
N ARG A 241 12.73 -1.83 -17.23
CA ARG A 241 12.13 -2.77 -18.18
C ARG A 241 10.68 -2.40 -18.47
N CYS A 242 9.88 -2.24 -17.42
CA CYS A 242 8.44 -2.09 -17.55
C CYS A 242 7.89 -0.92 -16.74
N ALA A 243 7.05 -0.12 -17.38
CA ALA A 243 6.25 0.92 -16.73
C ALA A 243 4.75 0.63 -16.89
N VAL A 244 3.99 0.99 -15.84
CA VAL A 244 2.52 1.02 -15.91
C VAL A 244 2.07 2.43 -15.54
N THR A 245 1.35 3.10 -16.45
CA THR A 245 0.86 4.45 -16.22
C THR A 245 -0.64 4.55 -16.43
N GLY A 246 -1.30 5.46 -15.73
CA GLY A 246 -2.76 5.60 -15.78
C GLY A 246 -3.29 6.59 -14.76
N ALA A 247 -4.54 6.44 -14.38
CA ALA A 247 -5.29 7.34 -13.49
C ALA A 247 -5.47 8.78 -14.02
N ALA A 248 -4.91 9.11 -15.20
CA ALA A 248 -5.07 10.38 -15.91
C ALA A 248 -4.87 10.15 -17.42
N SER A 249 -5.12 11.19 -18.22
CA SER A 249 -4.83 11.14 -19.67
C SER A 249 -3.34 10.93 -19.90
N VAL A 250 -3.00 9.95 -20.75
CA VAL A 250 -1.62 9.58 -21.09
C VAL A 250 -1.34 10.05 -22.52
N PRO A 251 -0.55 11.11 -22.72
CA PRO A 251 -0.16 11.55 -24.07
C PRO A 251 0.69 10.51 -24.79
N VAL A 252 0.45 10.29 -26.07
CA VAL A 252 1.24 9.37 -26.90
C VAL A 252 2.73 9.74 -26.89
N GLN A 253 3.04 11.05 -26.87
CA GLN A 253 4.42 11.51 -26.82
C GLN A 253 5.11 11.08 -25.51
N LEU A 254 4.41 11.12 -24.37
CA LEU A 254 4.95 10.65 -23.09
C LEU A 254 5.39 9.18 -23.19
N VAL A 255 4.55 8.31 -23.76
CA VAL A 255 4.90 6.88 -23.94
C VAL A 255 6.16 6.72 -24.80
N LYS A 256 6.29 7.51 -25.86
CA LYS A 256 7.49 7.49 -26.72
C LYS A 256 8.74 7.92 -25.94
N ASP A 257 8.62 9.01 -25.17
CA ASP A 257 9.74 9.56 -24.40
C ASP A 257 10.15 8.61 -23.26
N MET A 258 9.19 7.94 -22.59
CA MET A 258 9.47 6.89 -21.62
C MET A 258 10.31 5.77 -22.23
N LYS A 259 9.99 5.32 -23.43
CA LYS A 259 10.74 4.28 -24.13
C LYS A 259 12.11 4.76 -24.61
N HIS A 260 12.18 5.91 -25.25
CA HIS A 260 13.41 6.36 -25.91
C HIS A 260 14.40 7.04 -24.97
N ILE A 261 13.91 7.74 -23.93
CA ILE A 261 14.75 8.56 -23.04
C ILE A 261 15.01 7.86 -21.71
N LEU A 262 13.99 7.23 -21.10
CA LEU A 262 14.15 6.48 -19.85
C LEU A 262 14.55 5.02 -20.07
N GLY A 263 14.38 4.48 -21.27
CA GLY A 263 14.83 3.14 -21.64
C GLY A 263 13.81 2.03 -21.38
N PHE A 264 12.55 2.33 -21.06
CA PHE A 264 11.54 1.28 -20.88
C PHE A 264 11.33 0.45 -22.13
N GLU A 265 11.45 -0.87 -21.98
CA GLU A 265 11.11 -1.81 -23.04
C GLU A 265 9.60 -1.87 -23.27
N GLU A 266 8.85 -1.94 -22.15
CA GLU A 266 7.40 -2.05 -22.14
C GLU A 266 6.76 -0.89 -21.38
N VAL A 267 5.71 -0.30 -21.95
CA VAL A 267 4.89 0.72 -21.29
C VAL A 267 3.43 0.35 -21.46
N TYR A 268 2.80 0.02 -20.35
CA TYR A 268 1.36 -0.29 -20.30
C TYR A 268 0.57 0.92 -19.83
N THR A 269 -0.62 1.09 -20.37
CA THR A 269 -1.60 2.03 -19.85
C THR A 269 -2.70 1.27 -19.12
N ALA A 270 -2.98 1.67 -17.87
CA ALA A 270 -4.00 1.01 -17.05
C ALA A 270 -5.14 1.97 -16.74
N TYR A 271 -6.35 1.45 -16.78
CA TYR A 271 -7.56 2.09 -16.27
C TYR A 271 -8.21 1.15 -15.26
N GLY A 272 -8.67 1.68 -14.14
CA GLY A 272 -9.37 0.90 -13.13
C GLY A 272 -10.03 1.78 -12.07
N LEU A 273 -10.99 1.21 -11.38
CA LEU A 273 -11.65 1.76 -10.21
C LEU A 273 -11.34 0.85 -9.01
N THR A 274 -11.56 1.36 -7.81
CA THR A 274 -11.39 0.56 -6.58
C THR A 274 -12.51 -0.49 -6.43
N GLU A 275 -13.68 -0.20 -6.99
CA GLU A 275 -14.89 -1.06 -7.05
C GLU A 275 -14.71 -2.33 -7.88
#